data_e98653cfc221c52d8e902ca9001dafd6
#
_entry.id   e98653cfc221c52d8e902ca9001dafd6
#
_cell.length_a   1.000
_cell.length_b   1.000
_cell.length_c   1.000
_cell.angle_alpha   90.00
_cell.angle_beta   90.00
_cell.angle_gamma   90.00
#
_symmetry.space_group_name_H-M   'P 1'
#
loop_
_entity.id
_entity.type
_entity.pdbx_description
1 polymer ?
#
loop_
_entity_poly.entity_id
_entity_poly.type
_entity_poly.pdbx_seq_one_letter_code
_entity_poly.pdbx_strand_id
1 'polypeptide(L)'
;MRQLESLNHAQRERLAFIDFCLNYFGEISRADLISKFQTGLAAATRDFSTYKELAPENMELIHKTKLYVRKDTFFSMFKHESQTVLTGLSHGFGDGLIATHKLTDTCEDQCSLIIPSTEVVSVVMRAIRACKCIKVTYISLTSGTKTRTIVPHSLANSGKRWHVRAFDRVSNTFRDFVITRFLSLTILDGEVEEFETKSADKQWNRIVDLTLIPHPKVQFIQAIELEYGMLKGELHVEVRAALAGYLLNYWMVDCSENAELNPEQYHLTLKHTQAIFGIENSRLAPGYKEVS
;
A
#
# COMPACT_ATOMS: atom_id res chain seq x y z
N MET A 1 4.50 21.54 -21.38
CA MET A 1 3.62 20.34 -21.33
C MET A 1 3.50 19.61 -22.65
N ARG A 2 3.19 20.27 -23.80
CA ARG A 2 3.07 19.60 -25.13
C ARG A 2 4.31 18.81 -25.60
N GLN A 3 5.51 19.22 -25.25
CA GLN A 3 6.76 18.50 -25.65
C GLN A 3 6.98 17.20 -24.87
N LEU A 4 6.53 17.08 -23.62
CA LEU A 4 6.56 15.81 -22.86
C LEU A 4 5.57 14.77 -23.39
N GLU A 5 4.47 15.23 -24.00
CA GLU A 5 3.43 14.36 -24.57
C GLU A 5 3.89 13.70 -25.89
N SER A 6 4.89 14.28 -26.59
CA SER A 6 5.43 13.71 -27.83
C SER A 6 6.47 12.61 -27.59
N LEU A 7 6.94 12.43 -26.37
CA LEU A 7 7.89 11.38 -26.01
C LEU A 7 7.20 10.02 -25.90
N ASN A 8 7.88 8.95 -26.33
CA ASN A 8 7.40 7.61 -26.04
C ASN A 8 7.47 7.29 -24.55
N HIS A 9 6.66 6.32 -24.11
CA HIS A 9 6.53 5.95 -22.70
C HIS A 9 7.90 5.64 -22.03
N ALA A 10 8.71 4.80 -22.66
CA ALA A 10 10.01 4.40 -22.12
C ALA A 10 10.99 5.59 -21.98
N GLN A 11 10.98 6.52 -22.93
CA GLN A 11 11.79 7.73 -22.84
C GLN A 11 11.28 8.65 -21.72
N ARG A 12 9.98 8.82 -21.62
CA ARG A 12 9.35 9.62 -20.55
C ARG A 12 9.70 9.11 -19.16
N GLU A 13 9.70 7.78 -18.96
CA GLU A 13 10.12 7.17 -17.68
C GLU A 13 11.61 7.45 -17.38
N ARG A 14 12.50 7.36 -18.37
CA ARG A 14 13.92 7.67 -18.15
C ARG A 14 14.14 9.15 -17.83
N LEU A 15 13.41 10.05 -18.46
CA LEU A 15 13.47 11.49 -18.14
C LEU A 15 12.92 11.77 -16.74
N ALA A 16 11.83 11.09 -16.34
CA ALA A 16 11.28 11.19 -14.98
C ALA A 16 12.27 10.69 -13.92
N PHE A 17 13.05 9.66 -14.23
CA PHE A 17 14.11 9.18 -13.34
C PHE A 17 15.28 10.15 -13.23
N ILE A 18 15.67 10.82 -14.33
CA ILE A 18 16.67 11.91 -14.29
C ILE A 18 16.19 13.03 -13.38
N ASP A 19 14.94 13.48 -13.57
CA ASP A 19 14.30 14.53 -12.77
C ASP A 19 14.25 14.15 -11.28
N PHE A 20 13.87 12.90 -10.99
CA PHE A 20 13.86 12.34 -9.65
C PHE A 20 15.24 12.37 -8.98
N CYS A 21 16.29 11.88 -9.66
CA CYS A 21 17.64 11.85 -9.09
C CYS A 21 18.15 13.27 -8.84
N LEU A 22 17.93 14.21 -9.75
CA LEU A 22 18.30 15.60 -9.55
C LEU A 22 17.56 16.22 -8.37
N ASN A 23 16.26 15.88 -8.18
CA ASN A 23 15.47 16.43 -7.10
C ASN A 23 15.85 15.89 -5.72
N TYR A 24 16.03 14.56 -5.61
CA TYR A 24 16.17 13.89 -4.32
C TYR A 24 17.62 13.54 -3.95
N PHE A 25 18.50 13.35 -4.93
CA PHE A 25 19.93 13.07 -4.68
C PHE A 25 20.84 14.23 -5.07
N GLY A 26 20.33 15.22 -5.79
CA GLY A 26 21.11 16.36 -6.26
C GLY A 26 22.00 16.08 -7.48
N GLU A 27 22.17 14.82 -7.86
CA GLU A 27 23.07 14.42 -8.96
C GLU A 27 22.63 13.09 -9.60
N ILE A 28 23.12 12.87 -10.84
CA ILE A 28 22.93 11.61 -11.56
C ILE A 28 24.01 11.45 -12.62
N SER A 29 24.44 10.20 -12.88
CA SER A 29 25.34 9.86 -13.98
C SER A 29 24.63 9.11 -15.12
N ARG A 30 25.27 9.02 -16.28
CA ARG A 30 24.78 8.13 -17.35
C ARG A 30 24.83 6.66 -16.96
N ALA A 31 25.78 6.28 -16.09
CA ALA A 31 25.89 4.91 -15.60
C ALA A 31 24.65 4.52 -14.76
N ASP A 32 24.10 5.43 -13.95
CA ASP A 32 22.90 5.20 -13.15
C ASP A 32 21.68 4.93 -14.05
N LEU A 33 21.52 5.74 -15.11
CA LEU A 33 20.44 5.56 -16.07
C LEU A 33 20.57 4.24 -16.84
N ILE A 34 21.80 3.88 -17.27
CA ILE A 34 22.08 2.62 -17.95
C ILE A 34 21.78 1.44 -17.03
N SER A 35 22.25 1.49 -15.79
CA SER A 35 22.01 0.43 -14.80
C SER A 35 20.54 0.23 -14.53
N LYS A 36 19.79 1.32 -14.32
CA LYS A 36 18.36 1.29 -13.98
C LYS A 36 17.50 0.73 -15.12
N PHE A 37 17.74 1.17 -16.37
CA PHE A 37 16.88 0.85 -17.51
C PHE A 37 17.47 -0.15 -18.50
N GLN A 38 18.65 -0.67 -18.22
CA GLN A 38 19.37 -1.60 -19.11
C GLN A 38 19.52 -1.04 -20.55
N THR A 39 19.70 0.30 -20.66
CA THR A 39 19.79 1.01 -21.93
C THR A 39 21.25 1.18 -22.36
N GLY A 40 21.48 1.45 -23.64
CA GLY A 40 22.82 1.70 -24.15
C GLY A 40 23.31 3.14 -23.89
N LEU A 41 24.66 3.35 -23.89
CA LEU A 41 25.28 4.65 -23.64
C LEU A 41 24.78 5.76 -24.59
N ALA A 42 24.57 5.42 -25.86
CA ALA A 42 24.08 6.39 -26.86
C ALA A 42 22.63 6.83 -26.55
N ALA A 43 21.78 5.91 -26.07
CA ALA A 43 20.43 6.22 -25.66
C ALA A 43 20.42 7.09 -24.40
N ALA A 44 21.19 6.71 -23.38
CA ALA A 44 21.36 7.51 -22.19
C ALA A 44 21.85 8.94 -22.49
N THR A 45 22.84 9.08 -23.37
CA THR A 45 23.35 10.41 -23.78
C THR A 45 22.27 11.26 -24.45
N ARG A 46 21.41 10.65 -25.30
CA ARG A 46 20.28 11.37 -25.92
C ARG A 46 19.25 11.80 -24.88
N ASP A 47 18.92 10.93 -23.90
CA ASP A 47 17.96 11.24 -22.86
C ASP A 47 18.41 12.43 -22.00
N PHE A 48 19.69 12.48 -21.62
CA PHE A 48 20.27 13.66 -20.94
C PHE A 48 20.25 14.93 -21.80
N SER A 49 20.51 14.80 -23.11
CA SER A 49 20.42 15.94 -24.04
C SER A 49 18.98 16.44 -24.12
N THR A 50 18.02 15.53 -24.31
CA THR A 50 16.58 15.86 -24.35
C THR A 50 16.12 16.49 -23.04
N TYR A 51 16.55 15.95 -21.87
CA TYR A 51 16.21 16.55 -20.59
C TYR A 51 16.74 17.97 -20.48
N LYS A 52 18.00 18.21 -20.88
CA LYS A 52 18.63 19.54 -20.88
C LYS A 52 17.94 20.52 -21.83
N GLU A 53 17.49 20.07 -23.00
CA GLU A 53 16.71 20.89 -23.94
C GLU A 53 15.38 21.32 -23.37
N LEU A 54 14.69 20.41 -22.63
CA LEU A 54 13.40 20.68 -22.02
C LEU A 54 13.49 21.53 -20.75
N ALA A 55 14.61 21.39 -19.99
CA ALA A 55 14.85 22.10 -18.74
C ALA A 55 16.31 22.53 -18.60
N PRO A 56 16.76 23.54 -19.36
CA PRO A 56 18.19 23.95 -19.44
C PRO A 56 18.75 24.45 -18.11
N GLU A 57 17.86 24.95 -17.24
CA GLU A 57 18.27 25.50 -15.96
C GLU A 57 18.24 24.48 -14.80
N ASN A 58 17.92 23.20 -15.08
CA ASN A 58 17.79 22.18 -14.05
C ASN A 58 19.11 21.51 -13.67
N MET A 59 20.05 21.40 -14.59
CA MET A 59 21.30 20.66 -14.35
C MET A 59 22.51 21.25 -15.11
N GLU A 60 23.68 20.92 -14.61
CA GLU A 60 24.97 21.14 -15.30
C GLU A 60 25.83 19.88 -15.25
N LEU A 61 26.67 19.68 -16.26
CA LEU A 61 27.63 18.57 -16.34
C LEU A 61 28.97 18.96 -15.73
N ILE A 62 29.37 18.26 -14.68
CA ILE A 62 30.72 18.38 -14.13
C ILE A 62 31.64 17.40 -14.88
N HIS A 63 32.45 17.90 -15.81
CA HIS A 63 33.25 17.06 -16.69
C HIS A 63 34.27 16.17 -15.97
N LYS A 64 34.80 16.62 -14.83
CA LYS A 64 35.76 15.88 -14.01
C LYS A 64 35.19 14.60 -13.43
N THR A 65 33.97 14.65 -12.92
CA THR A 65 33.28 13.52 -12.27
C THR A 65 32.31 12.80 -13.20
N LYS A 66 31.99 13.38 -14.36
CA LYS A 66 30.96 12.91 -15.32
C LYS A 66 29.54 12.86 -14.71
N LEU A 67 29.30 13.64 -13.64
CA LEU A 67 28.02 13.80 -12.99
C LEU A 67 27.26 14.97 -13.58
N TYR A 68 25.95 14.82 -13.73
CA TYR A 68 25.01 15.91 -13.94
C TYR A 68 24.50 16.32 -12.58
N VAL A 69 24.78 17.56 -12.19
CA VAL A 69 24.48 18.11 -10.86
C VAL A 69 23.31 19.08 -10.96
N ARG A 70 22.42 19.02 -9.99
CA ARG A 70 21.28 19.91 -9.84
C ARG A 70 21.74 21.35 -9.65
N LYS A 71 21.12 22.30 -10.39
CA LYS A 71 21.30 23.74 -10.17
C LYS A 71 20.31 24.28 -9.13
N ASP A 72 20.61 25.42 -8.54
CA ASP A 72 19.70 26.11 -7.59
C ASP A 72 18.40 26.54 -8.25
N THR A 73 18.41 26.79 -9.55
CA THR A 73 17.25 27.12 -10.39
C THR A 73 16.37 25.91 -10.74
N PHE A 74 16.68 24.72 -10.24
CA PHE A 74 15.96 23.49 -10.56
C PHE A 74 14.46 23.60 -10.24
N PHE A 75 13.65 23.23 -11.22
CA PHE A 75 12.21 23.05 -11.07
C PHE A 75 11.80 21.68 -11.66
N SER A 76 11.20 20.82 -10.85
CA SER A 76 10.81 19.48 -11.29
C SER A 76 9.81 19.53 -12.44
N MET A 77 10.14 18.82 -13.52
CA MET A 77 9.25 18.69 -14.69
C MET A 77 8.15 17.63 -14.49
N PHE A 78 8.35 16.72 -13.54
CA PHE A 78 7.44 15.63 -13.26
C PHE A 78 6.84 15.78 -11.86
N LYS A 79 5.57 15.43 -11.73
CA LYS A 79 4.93 15.37 -10.42
C LYS A 79 5.31 14.04 -9.74
N HIS A 80 6.12 14.12 -8.69
CA HIS A 80 6.48 12.98 -7.85
C HIS A 80 5.53 12.93 -6.65
N GLU A 81 4.81 11.82 -6.49
CA GLU A 81 3.96 11.60 -5.32
C GLU A 81 4.80 11.12 -4.14
N SER A 82 4.71 11.80 -3.00
CA SER A 82 5.54 11.53 -1.81
C SER A 82 5.51 10.08 -1.36
N GLN A 83 4.33 9.45 -1.37
CA GLN A 83 4.19 8.03 -1.00
C GLN A 83 4.97 7.11 -1.94
N THR A 84 4.87 7.33 -3.25
CA THR A 84 5.61 6.56 -4.27
C THR A 84 7.11 6.78 -4.15
N VAL A 85 7.52 8.02 -3.87
CA VAL A 85 8.93 8.37 -3.66
C VAL A 85 9.49 7.65 -2.43
N LEU A 86 8.83 7.72 -1.28
CA LEU A 86 9.29 7.07 -0.05
C LEU A 86 9.35 5.56 -0.18
N THR A 87 8.35 4.95 -0.82
CA THR A 87 8.36 3.52 -1.13
C THR A 87 9.53 3.15 -2.04
N GLY A 88 9.78 3.94 -3.10
CA GLY A 88 10.91 3.72 -4.00
C GLY A 88 12.26 3.90 -3.34
N LEU A 89 12.42 4.87 -2.44
CA LEU A 89 13.65 5.08 -1.69
C LEU A 89 13.95 3.96 -0.69
N SER A 90 12.93 3.42 -0.03
CA SER A 90 13.09 2.39 1.00
C SER A 90 13.21 0.97 0.42
N HIS A 91 12.45 0.64 -0.63
CA HIS A 91 12.38 -0.70 -1.21
C HIS A 91 13.01 -0.82 -2.60
N GLY A 92 13.41 0.29 -3.20
CA GLY A 92 13.89 0.38 -4.58
C GLY A 92 12.76 0.65 -5.59
N PHE A 93 13.17 1.18 -6.77
CA PHE A 93 12.25 1.47 -7.86
C PHE A 93 12.14 0.27 -8.79
N GLY A 94 10.91 -0.12 -9.09
CA GLY A 94 10.60 -1.18 -10.03
C GLY A 94 9.09 -1.41 -10.10
N ASP A 95 8.66 -2.15 -11.11
CA ASP A 95 7.27 -2.60 -11.29
C ASP A 95 6.95 -3.89 -10.50
N GLY A 96 7.91 -4.37 -9.70
CA GLY A 96 7.80 -5.63 -8.96
C GLY A 96 8.02 -6.88 -9.82
N LEU A 97 8.28 -6.74 -11.10
CA LEU A 97 8.53 -7.85 -12.03
C LEU A 97 10.01 -8.24 -12.11
N ILE A 98 10.89 -7.28 -11.87
CA ILE A 98 12.34 -7.45 -11.85
C ILE A 98 12.87 -7.01 -10.49
N ALA A 99 13.98 -7.60 -10.04
CA ALA A 99 14.64 -7.24 -8.79
C ALA A 99 14.87 -5.72 -8.71
N THR A 100 14.39 -5.11 -7.65
CA THR A 100 14.52 -3.67 -7.41
C THR A 100 15.92 -3.35 -6.93
N HIS A 101 16.54 -2.30 -7.50
CA HIS A 101 17.75 -1.74 -6.94
C HIS A 101 17.41 -0.64 -5.93
N LYS A 102 17.85 -0.81 -4.69
CA LYS A 102 17.80 0.23 -3.67
C LYS A 102 18.81 1.32 -4.06
N LEU A 103 18.34 2.55 -4.23
CA LEU A 103 19.16 3.67 -4.68
C LEU A 103 19.89 4.38 -3.53
N THR A 104 19.47 4.16 -2.29
CA THR A 104 20.06 4.78 -1.09
C THR A 104 19.88 3.84 0.10
N ASP A 105 20.82 3.91 1.04
CA ASP A 105 20.76 3.27 2.36
C ASP A 105 20.28 4.23 3.46
N THR A 106 19.94 5.46 3.09
CA THR A 106 19.49 6.48 4.05
C THR A 106 17.97 6.46 4.31
N CYS A 107 17.22 5.61 3.58
CA CYS A 107 15.79 5.44 3.74
C CYS A 107 15.47 3.98 4.07
N GLU A 108 14.95 3.73 5.27
CA GLU A 108 14.62 2.40 5.76
C GLU A 108 13.12 2.27 6.05
N ASP A 109 12.53 1.15 5.63
CA ASP A 109 11.20 0.71 6.04
C ASP A 109 11.31 -0.74 6.53
N GLN A 110 11.27 -0.91 7.84
CA GLN A 110 11.35 -2.23 8.49
C GLN A 110 10.00 -2.67 9.08
N CYS A 111 8.90 -2.05 8.67
CA CYS A 111 7.59 -2.35 9.24
C CYS A 111 7.01 -3.69 8.76
N SER A 112 7.55 -4.31 7.72
CA SER A 112 7.08 -5.58 7.18
C SER A 112 7.89 -6.76 7.71
N LEU A 113 7.35 -7.51 8.69
CA LEU A 113 8.01 -8.69 9.25
C LEU A 113 8.02 -9.89 8.29
N ILE A 114 7.03 -10.00 7.42
CA ILE A 114 6.91 -11.13 6.50
C ILE A 114 6.16 -10.74 5.22
N ILE A 115 6.66 -11.24 4.10
CA ILE A 115 6.03 -11.09 2.78
C ILE A 115 5.50 -12.46 2.36
N PRO A 116 4.26 -12.55 1.82
CA PRO A 116 3.73 -13.80 1.28
C PRO A 116 4.58 -14.32 0.12
N SER A 117 4.68 -15.65 -0.02
CA SER A 117 5.38 -16.23 -1.16
C SER A 117 4.67 -15.87 -2.47
N THR A 118 5.44 -15.55 -3.49
CA THR A 118 4.95 -15.23 -4.84
C THR A 118 4.10 -16.34 -5.42
N GLU A 119 4.44 -17.60 -5.14
CA GLU A 119 3.70 -18.77 -5.59
C GLU A 119 2.28 -18.79 -5.02
N VAL A 120 2.14 -18.60 -3.70
CA VAL A 120 0.82 -18.54 -3.03
C VAL A 120 -0.01 -17.37 -3.59
N VAL A 121 0.59 -16.18 -3.67
CA VAL A 121 -0.10 -14.98 -4.21
C VAL A 121 -0.57 -15.24 -5.65
N SER A 122 0.28 -15.82 -6.50
CA SER A 122 -0.05 -16.05 -7.91
C SER A 122 -1.20 -17.04 -8.09
N VAL A 123 -1.26 -18.11 -7.29
CA VAL A 123 -2.36 -19.08 -7.34
C VAL A 123 -3.67 -18.44 -6.89
N VAL A 124 -3.64 -17.68 -5.78
CA VAL A 124 -4.82 -16.96 -5.27
C VAL A 124 -5.33 -15.96 -6.29
N MET A 125 -4.43 -15.16 -6.91
CA MET A 125 -4.82 -14.16 -7.91
C MET A 125 -5.42 -14.79 -9.17
N ARG A 126 -4.87 -15.92 -9.63
CA ARG A 126 -5.46 -16.67 -10.77
C ARG A 126 -6.85 -17.19 -10.42
N ALA A 127 -7.05 -17.73 -9.21
CA ALA A 127 -8.35 -18.19 -8.76
C ALA A 127 -9.38 -17.06 -8.70
N ILE A 128 -8.99 -15.89 -8.13
CA ILE A 128 -9.84 -14.69 -8.09
C ILE A 128 -10.23 -14.25 -9.52
N ARG A 129 -9.24 -14.15 -10.42
CA ARG A 129 -9.49 -13.70 -11.81
C ARG A 129 -10.38 -14.65 -12.60
N ALA A 130 -10.22 -15.97 -12.37
CA ALA A 130 -11.00 -17.00 -13.05
C ALA A 130 -12.33 -17.32 -12.35
N CYS A 131 -12.66 -16.62 -11.24
CA CYS A 131 -13.82 -16.93 -10.41
C CYS A 131 -13.90 -18.43 -10.04
N LYS A 132 -12.77 -19.01 -9.58
CA LYS A 132 -12.67 -20.42 -9.22
C LYS A 132 -12.46 -20.61 -7.72
N CYS A 133 -12.96 -21.72 -7.19
CA CYS A 133 -12.65 -22.12 -5.83
C CYS A 133 -11.25 -22.75 -5.72
N ILE A 134 -10.67 -22.69 -4.53
CA ILE A 134 -9.39 -23.31 -4.19
C ILE A 134 -9.55 -24.24 -2.99
N LYS A 135 -8.87 -25.38 -3.05
CA LYS A 135 -8.65 -26.24 -1.90
C LYS A 135 -7.38 -25.79 -1.21
N VAL A 136 -7.48 -25.46 0.08
CA VAL A 136 -6.34 -24.96 0.88
C VAL A 136 -6.16 -25.81 2.14
N THR A 137 -4.91 -26.10 2.50
CA THR A 137 -4.55 -26.53 3.85
C THR A 137 -4.11 -25.30 4.62
N TYR A 138 -4.87 -24.94 5.66
CA TYR A 138 -4.73 -23.70 6.41
C TYR A 138 -4.47 -23.95 7.89
N ILE A 139 -3.51 -23.21 8.48
CA ILE A 139 -3.26 -23.24 9.93
C ILE A 139 -3.99 -22.06 10.58
N SER A 140 -4.99 -22.40 11.41
CA SER A 140 -5.68 -21.42 12.26
C SER A 140 -5.06 -21.40 13.66
N LEU A 141 -5.01 -20.21 14.29
CA LEU A 141 -4.54 -20.10 15.68
C LEU A 141 -5.49 -20.77 16.68
N THR A 142 -6.76 -20.92 16.33
CA THR A 142 -7.80 -21.43 17.24
C THR A 142 -8.20 -22.89 16.96
N SER A 143 -8.12 -23.32 15.70
CA SER A 143 -8.62 -24.65 15.27
C SER A 143 -7.57 -25.55 14.64
N GLY A 144 -6.29 -25.14 14.68
CA GLY A 144 -5.17 -25.89 14.11
C GLY A 144 -5.22 -26.01 12.58
N THR A 145 -4.58 -27.06 12.09
CA THR A 145 -4.48 -27.33 10.64
C THR A 145 -5.75 -27.99 10.12
N LYS A 146 -6.37 -27.40 9.11
CA LYS A 146 -7.56 -27.93 8.44
C LYS A 146 -7.50 -27.71 6.94
N THR A 147 -8.03 -28.66 6.19
CA THR A 147 -8.28 -28.49 4.76
C THR A 147 -9.65 -27.84 4.57
N ARG A 148 -9.70 -26.82 3.69
CA ARG A 148 -10.91 -26.07 3.36
C ARG A 148 -11.03 -25.89 1.85
N THR A 149 -12.26 -25.75 1.38
CA THR A 149 -12.55 -25.23 0.05
C THR A 149 -13.09 -23.83 0.22
N ILE A 150 -12.40 -22.86 -0.36
CA ILE A 150 -12.77 -21.45 -0.30
C ILE A 150 -12.90 -20.85 -1.70
N VAL A 151 -13.77 -19.84 -1.82
CA VAL A 151 -13.92 -19.06 -3.05
C VAL A 151 -13.31 -17.67 -2.80
N PRO A 152 -12.07 -17.44 -3.21
CA PRO A 152 -11.40 -16.17 -2.97
C PRO A 152 -11.92 -15.09 -3.91
N HIS A 153 -12.08 -13.86 -3.42
CA HIS A 153 -12.51 -12.75 -4.27
C HIS A 153 -11.68 -11.47 -4.13
N SER A 154 -10.91 -11.32 -3.06
CA SER A 154 -10.07 -10.11 -2.86
C SER A 154 -8.85 -10.40 -1.99
N LEU A 155 -7.79 -9.62 -2.22
CA LEU A 155 -6.67 -9.49 -1.30
C LEU A 155 -6.81 -8.18 -0.51
N ALA A 156 -6.51 -8.21 0.77
CA ALA A 156 -6.52 -7.05 1.63
C ALA A 156 -5.29 -7.00 2.53
N ASN A 157 -4.69 -5.82 2.66
CA ASN A 157 -3.62 -5.56 3.61
C ASN A 157 -4.20 -4.93 4.87
N SER A 158 -3.95 -5.53 6.03
CA SER A 158 -4.36 -5.00 7.34
C SER A 158 -3.34 -4.05 7.96
N GLY A 159 -2.33 -3.61 7.20
CA GLY A 159 -1.15 -2.91 7.71
C GLY A 159 -0.08 -3.86 8.27
N LYS A 160 -0.48 -4.91 8.95
CA LYS A 160 0.44 -5.90 9.56
C LYS A 160 0.65 -7.15 8.69
N ARG A 161 -0.32 -7.53 7.88
CA ARG A 161 -0.27 -8.74 7.03
C ARG A 161 -1.33 -8.74 5.93
N TRP A 162 -1.08 -9.53 4.91
CA TRP A 162 -2.02 -9.76 3.83
C TRP A 162 -3.04 -10.85 4.16
N HIS A 163 -4.29 -10.60 3.77
CA HIS A 163 -5.41 -11.52 3.90
C HIS A 163 -6.04 -11.81 2.55
N VAL A 164 -6.57 -13.02 2.43
CA VAL A 164 -7.49 -13.40 1.35
C VAL A 164 -8.90 -13.33 1.91
N ARG A 165 -9.74 -12.44 1.36
CA ARG A 165 -11.18 -12.44 1.64
C ARG A 165 -11.82 -13.47 0.73
N ALA A 166 -12.53 -14.43 1.31
CA ALA A 166 -13.10 -15.57 0.61
C ALA A 166 -14.38 -16.06 1.27
N PHE A 167 -15.27 -16.66 0.49
CA PHE A 167 -16.34 -17.49 1.02
C PHE A 167 -15.77 -18.85 1.43
N ASP A 168 -16.00 -19.26 2.67
CA ASP A 168 -15.56 -20.55 3.22
C ASP A 168 -16.70 -21.54 3.17
N ARG A 169 -16.63 -22.54 2.29
CA ARG A 169 -17.65 -23.57 2.14
C ARG A 169 -17.83 -24.45 3.39
N VAL A 170 -16.85 -24.48 4.30
CA VAL A 170 -16.96 -25.24 5.56
C VAL A 170 -17.82 -24.52 6.57
N SER A 171 -17.67 -23.20 6.71
CA SER A 171 -18.45 -22.38 7.64
C SER A 171 -19.68 -21.71 6.99
N ASN A 172 -19.81 -21.79 5.67
CA ASN A 172 -20.85 -21.17 4.86
C ASN A 172 -20.94 -19.65 5.07
N THR A 173 -19.78 -18.98 5.22
CA THR A 173 -19.66 -17.54 5.46
C THR A 173 -18.44 -16.94 4.79
N PHE A 174 -18.42 -15.62 4.55
CA PHE A 174 -17.22 -14.90 4.14
C PHE A 174 -16.27 -14.75 5.32
N ARG A 175 -14.97 -14.97 5.07
CA ARG A 175 -13.92 -14.89 6.08
C ARG A 175 -12.62 -14.35 5.50
N ASP A 176 -11.77 -13.85 6.41
CA ASP A 176 -10.42 -13.41 6.10
C ASP A 176 -9.42 -14.50 6.46
N PHE A 177 -8.61 -14.92 5.49
CA PHE A 177 -7.55 -15.89 5.67
C PHE A 177 -6.19 -15.21 5.57
N VAL A 178 -5.34 -15.35 6.58
CA VAL A 178 -3.97 -14.83 6.54
C VAL A 178 -3.18 -15.63 5.50
N ILE A 179 -2.75 -14.97 4.43
CA ILE A 179 -2.18 -15.66 3.25
C ILE A 179 -0.91 -16.46 3.57
N THR A 180 -0.11 -16.00 4.53
CA THR A 180 1.13 -16.67 4.96
C THR A 180 0.89 -17.94 5.80
N ARG A 181 -0.36 -18.28 6.09
CA ARG A 181 -0.75 -19.51 6.80
C ARG A 181 -1.28 -20.61 5.88
N PHE A 182 -1.19 -20.41 4.56
CA PHE A 182 -1.50 -21.46 3.60
C PHE A 182 -0.30 -22.38 3.45
N LEU A 183 -0.46 -23.68 3.81
CA LEU A 183 0.56 -24.70 3.64
C LEU A 183 0.57 -25.27 2.23
N SER A 184 -0.62 -25.46 1.66
CA SER A 184 -0.81 -25.91 0.29
C SER A 184 -2.09 -25.34 -0.27
N LEU A 185 -2.13 -25.11 -1.58
CA LEU A 185 -3.31 -24.63 -2.27
C LEU A 185 -3.36 -25.16 -3.70
N THR A 186 -4.57 -25.48 -4.16
CA THR A 186 -4.82 -25.98 -5.52
C THR A 186 -6.13 -25.39 -6.03
N ILE A 187 -6.13 -24.88 -7.26
CA ILE A 187 -7.35 -24.42 -7.92
C ILE A 187 -8.18 -25.64 -8.30
N LEU A 188 -9.47 -25.59 -8.04
CA LEU A 188 -10.43 -26.64 -8.42
C LEU A 188 -11.28 -26.16 -9.59
N ASP A 189 -11.71 -27.10 -10.43
CA ASP A 189 -12.61 -26.83 -11.56
C ASP A 189 -14.11 -26.86 -11.18
N GLY A 190 -14.43 -26.78 -9.88
CA GLY A 190 -15.80 -26.72 -9.40
C GLY A 190 -16.51 -25.40 -9.73
N GLU A 191 -17.81 -25.46 -9.88
CA GLU A 191 -18.67 -24.29 -10.06
C GLU A 191 -18.68 -23.44 -8.78
N VAL A 192 -18.84 -22.13 -8.99
CA VAL A 192 -18.97 -21.11 -7.94
C VAL A 192 -20.37 -20.53 -8.02
N GLU A 193 -21.10 -20.63 -6.95
CA GLU A 193 -22.46 -20.13 -6.83
C GLU A 193 -22.46 -18.60 -6.64
N GLU A 194 -23.54 -17.93 -7.05
CA GLU A 194 -23.65 -16.48 -6.95
C GLU A 194 -23.47 -15.96 -5.52
N PHE A 195 -24.03 -16.67 -4.53
CA PHE A 195 -23.92 -16.30 -3.11
C PHE A 195 -22.51 -16.45 -2.51
N GLU A 196 -21.58 -17.14 -3.23
CA GLU A 196 -20.19 -17.29 -2.83
C GLU A 196 -19.29 -16.16 -3.39
N THR A 197 -19.84 -15.34 -4.29
CA THR A 197 -19.08 -14.34 -5.02
C THR A 197 -18.92 -13.03 -4.25
N LYS A 198 -18.03 -12.16 -4.72
CA LYS A 198 -17.79 -10.83 -4.15
C LYS A 198 -19.06 -9.98 -4.04
N SER A 199 -20.01 -10.10 -4.97
CA SER A 199 -21.27 -9.34 -4.96
C SER A 199 -22.15 -9.69 -3.77
N ALA A 200 -22.08 -10.93 -3.27
CA ALA A 200 -22.84 -11.41 -2.12
C ALA A 200 -22.19 -11.05 -0.77
N ASP A 201 -20.93 -10.65 -0.74
CA ASP A 201 -20.24 -10.27 0.51
C ASP A 201 -20.69 -8.89 1.00
N LYS A 202 -21.70 -8.89 1.88
CA LYS A 202 -22.27 -7.65 2.45
C LYS A 202 -21.24 -6.82 3.21
N GLN A 203 -20.31 -7.44 3.94
CA GLN A 203 -19.29 -6.73 4.71
C GLN A 203 -18.23 -6.09 3.79
N TRP A 204 -17.92 -6.74 2.68
CA TRP A 204 -17.00 -6.18 1.69
C TRP A 204 -17.63 -5.03 0.89
N ASN A 205 -18.90 -5.13 0.57
CA ASN A 205 -19.60 -4.14 -0.26
C ASN A 205 -20.14 -2.95 0.55
N ARG A 206 -20.31 -3.10 1.87
CA ARG A 206 -20.68 -1.99 2.76
C ARG A 206 -19.48 -1.06 2.97
N ILE A 207 -19.64 0.22 2.67
CA ILE A 207 -18.70 1.27 3.04
C ILE A 207 -19.14 1.89 4.35
N VAL A 208 -18.21 2.15 5.23
CA VAL A 208 -18.39 2.79 6.53
C VAL A 208 -17.60 4.08 6.52
N ASP A 209 -18.22 5.17 6.94
CA ASP A 209 -17.58 6.46 7.15
C ASP A 209 -17.16 6.57 8.62
N LEU A 210 -15.85 6.65 8.85
CA LEU A 210 -15.25 6.78 10.17
C LEU A 210 -14.77 8.23 10.34
N THR A 211 -15.25 8.90 11.37
CA THR A 211 -14.75 10.21 11.79
C THR A 211 -13.77 10.02 12.94
N LEU A 212 -12.49 10.25 12.69
CA LEU A 212 -11.42 10.17 13.68
C LEU A 212 -11.10 11.59 14.18
N ILE A 213 -10.91 11.72 15.47
CA ILE A 213 -10.52 12.98 16.13
C ILE A 213 -9.30 12.73 17.03
N PRO A 214 -8.56 13.77 17.41
CA PRO A 214 -7.50 13.64 18.42
C PRO A 214 -8.09 13.08 19.72
N HIS A 215 -7.34 12.20 20.37
CA HIS A 215 -7.76 11.65 21.65
C HIS A 215 -7.92 12.79 22.70
N PRO A 216 -9.05 12.89 23.42
CA PRO A 216 -9.37 14.07 24.24
C PRO A 216 -8.43 14.29 25.43
N LYS A 217 -7.64 13.29 25.81
CA LYS A 217 -6.66 13.37 26.89
C LYS A 217 -5.24 13.70 26.43
N VAL A 218 -5.01 13.93 25.12
CA VAL A 218 -3.72 14.38 24.58
C VAL A 218 -3.52 15.86 24.94
N GLN A 219 -2.34 16.19 25.45
CA GLN A 219 -2.05 17.55 25.93
C GLN A 219 -1.95 18.57 24.78
N PHE A 220 -1.36 18.21 23.64
CA PHE A 220 -1.13 19.10 22.51
C PHE A 220 -1.86 18.57 21.26
N ILE A 221 -3.15 18.87 21.19
CA ILE A 221 -4.05 18.41 20.12
C ILE A 221 -3.54 18.84 18.74
N GLN A 222 -2.97 20.07 18.62
CA GLN A 222 -2.46 20.60 17.36
C GLN A 222 -1.35 19.73 16.73
N ALA A 223 -0.59 19.00 17.53
CA ALA A 223 0.43 18.08 17.02
C ALA A 223 -0.23 16.92 16.25
N ILE A 224 -1.33 16.38 16.78
CA ILE A 224 -2.10 15.31 16.15
C ILE A 224 -2.83 15.80 14.90
N GLU A 225 -3.43 17.00 14.99
CA GLU A 225 -4.10 17.62 13.83
C GLU A 225 -3.13 17.84 12.66
N LEU A 226 -1.90 18.29 12.96
CA LEU A 226 -0.84 18.48 11.96
C LEU A 226 -0.35 17.15 11.39
N GLU A 227 -0.07 16.16 12.26
CA GLU A 227 0.43 14.83 11.89
C GLU A 227 -0.52 14.12 10.90
N TYR A 228 -1.82 14.18 11.17
CA TYR A 228 -2.85 13.50 10.36
C TYR A 228 -3.51 14.41 9.32
N GLY A 229 -3.06 15.67 9.19
CA GLY A 229 -3.63 16.63 8.24
C GLY A 229 -5.12 16.88 8.46
N MET A 230 -5.55 16.93 9.71
CA MET A 230 -6.97 17.07 10.07
C MET A 230 -7.53 18.42 9.67
N LEU A 231 -8.73 18.44 9.13
CA LEU A 231 -9.48 19.64 8.85
C LEU A 231 -10.49 19.90 9.98
N LYS A 232 -10.36 21.03 10.66
CA LYS A 232 -11.22 21.39 11.81
C LYS A 232 -11.23 20.32 12.93
N GLY A 233 -10.08 19.67 13.15
CA GLY A 233 -9.95 18.65 14.19
C GLY A 233 -10.53 17.29 13.84
N GLU A 234 -10.88 17.03 12.58
CA GLU A 234 -11.49 15.78 12.13
C GLU A 234 -10.77 15.20 10.92
N LEU A 235 -10.67 13.87 10.89
CA LEU A 235 -10.22 13.08 9.75
C LEU A 235 -11.34 12.11 9.36
N HIS A 236 -11.87 12.26 8.14
CA HIS A 236 -12.88 11.37 7.59
C HIS A 236 -12.24 10.26 6.76
N VAL A 237 -12.59 9.01 7.05
CA VAL A 237 -12.03 7.84 6.39
C VAL A 237 -13.16 6.91 5.95
N GLU A 238 -13.34 6.77 4.65
CA GLU A 238 -14.23 5.76 4.07
C GLU A 238 -13.51 4.41 3.96
N VAL A 239 -14.07 3.37 4.54
CA VAL A 239 -13.47 2.04 4.54
C VAL A 239 -14.53 0.95 4.38
N ARG A 240 -14.17 -0.17 3.76
CA ARG A 240 -15.05 -1.35 3.71
C ARG A 240 -15.28 -1.89 5.12
N ALA A 241 -16.53 -2.26 5.46
CA ALA A 241 -16.87 -2.83 6.77
C ALA A 241 -15.98 -4.03 7.12
N ALA A 242 -15.69 -4.90 6.14
CA ALA A 242 -14.77 -6.02 6.30
C ALA A 242 -13.32 -5.60 6.70
N LEU A 243 -12.94 -4.35 6.53
CA LEU A 243 -11.58 -3.86 6.82
C LEU A 243 -11.51 -2.85 7.96
N ALA A 244 -12.65 -2.35 8.43
CA ALA A 244 -12.71 -1.26 9.41
C ALA A 244 -12.03 -1.61 10.74
N GLY A 245 -12.27 -2.80 11.29
CA GLY A 245 -11.62 -3.24 12.53
C GLY A 245 -10.11 -3.37 12.40
N TYR A 246 -9.61 -3.81 11.22
CA TYR A 246 -8.15 -3.86 10.95
C TYR A 246 -7.55 -2.46 10.90
N LEU A 247 -8.20 -1.51 10.20
CA LEU A 247 -7.75 -0.12 10.12
C LEU A 247 -7.66 0.51 11.51
N LEU A 248 -8.72 0.41 12.29
CA LEU A 248 -8.78 0.97 13.65
C LEU A 248 -7.71 0.36 14.58
N ASN A 249 -7.47 -0.95 14.46
CA ASN A 249 -6.40 -1.62 15.19
C ASN A 249 -5.00 -1.20 14.74
N TYR A 250 -4.78 -1.07 13.44
CA TYR A 250 -3.49 -0.70 12.88
C TYR A 250 -3.07 0.71 13.31
N TRP A 251 -3.99 1.65 13.23
CA TRP A 251 -3.79 3.05 13.61
C TRP A 251 -3.99 3.30 15.09
N MET A 252 -4.21 2.25 15.89
CA MET A 252 -4.38 2.34 17.34
C MET A 252 -5.41 3.39 17.74
N VAL A 253 -6.60 3.33 17.10
CA VAL A 253 -7.70 4.25 17.39
C VAL A 253 -8.44 3.77 18.62
N ASP A 254 -8.59 4.62 19.63
CA ASP A 254 -9.45 4.33 20.77
C ASP A 254 -10.92 4.35 20.35
N CYS A 255 -11.57 3.20 20.42
CA CYS A 255 -12.97 3.00 20.09
C CYS A 255 -13.81 2.73 21.35
N SER A 256 -13.29 3.01 22.53
CA SER A 256 -14.07 2.95 23.78
C SER A 256 -15.06 4.11 23.83
N GLU A 257 -16.15 3.94 24.56
CA GLU A 257 -17.27 4.89 24.60
C GLU A 257 -16.85 6.29 25.10
N ASN A 258 -15.89 6.36 26.04
CA ASN A 258 -15.45 7.61 26.67
C ASN A 258 -13.95 7.88 26.49
N ALA A 259 -13.34 7.37 25.43
CA ALA A 259 -11.89 7.48 25.20
C ALA A 259 -11.08 7.06 26.45
N GLU A 260 -11.22 5.79 26.85
CA GLU A 260 -10.68 5.27 28.10
C GLU A 260 -9.24 4.79 28.00
N LEU A 261 -8.74 4.54 26.77
CA LEU A 261 -7.40 4.00 26.57
C LEU A 261 -6.32 5.06 26.81
N ASN A 262 -5.07 4.60 26.95
CA ASN A 262 -3.95 5.49 27.28
C ASN A 262 -3.59 6.41 26.08
N PRO A 263 -3.69 7.74 26.24
CA PRO A 263 -3.40 8.69 25.16
C PRO A 263 -1.95 8.69 24.66
N GLU A 264 -1.00 8.15 25.45
CA GLU A 264 0.40 7.98 25.02
C GLU A 264 0.56 6.91 23.91
N GLN A 265 -0.41 5.99 23.80
CA GLN A 265 -0.44 4.94 22.79
C GLN A 265 -1.53 5.16 21.73
N TYR A 266 -2.64 5.79 22.15
CA TYR A 266 -3.83 5.99 21.33
C TYR A 266 -4.02 7.49 21.09
N HIS A 267 -3.37 8.00 20.06
CA HIS A 267 -3.44 9.44 19.74
C HIS A 267 -4.76 9.83 19.09
N LEU A 268 -5.48 8.86 18.54
CA LEU A 268 -6.76 9.03 17.85
C LEU A 268 -7.88 8.36 18.63
N THR A 269 -9.09 8.93 18.53
CA THR A 269 -10.32 8.28 18.99
C THR A 269 -11.39 8.30 17.90
N LEU A 270 -12.26 7.30 17.90
CA LEU A 270 -13.42 7.23 17.01
C LEU A 270 -14.54 8.11 17.57
N LYS A 271 -14.90 9.19 16.86
CA LYS A 271 -15.89 10.16 17.30
C LYS A 271 -17.27 9.56 17.56
N HIS A 272 -17.66 8.60 16.71
CA HIS A 272 -18.96 7.94 16.78
C HIS A 272 -18.79 6.43 16.73
N THR A 273 -18.83 5.77 17.88
CA THR A 273 -18.65 4.31 17.99
C THR A 273 -19.76 3.52 17.27
N GLN A 274 -20.93 4.13 17.07
CA GLN A 274 -22.04 3.56 16.31
C GLN A 274 -21.70 3.29 14.83
N ALA A 275 -20.71 4.00 14.27
CA ALA A 275 -20.26 3.80 12.89
C ALA A 275 -19.81 2.36 12.63
N ILE A 276 -19.33 1.65 13.67
CA ILE A 276 -18.84 0.27 13.55
C ILE A 276 -19.83 -0.79 14.03
N PHE A 277 -21.10 -0.43 14.25
CA PHE A 277 -22.13 -1.42 14.59
C PHE A 277 -22.39 -2.38 13.42
N GLY A 278 -22.47 -3.67 13.74
CA GLY A 278 -22.70 -4.73 12.77
C GLY A 278 -21.52 -5.02 11.83
N ILE A 279 -20.31 -4.59 12.21
CA ILE A 279 -19.06 -4.96 11.53
C ILE A 279 -18.54 -6.27 12.13
N GLU A 280 -18.31 -7.29 11.29
CA GLU A 280 -17.87 -8.63 11.74
C GLU A 280 -16.54 -8.61 12.54
N ASN A 281 -15.64 -7.70 12.22
CA ASN A 281 -14.33 -7.58 12.85
C ASN A 281 -14.22 -6.41 13.85
N SER A 282 -15.34 -5.86 14.30
CA SER A 282 -15.40 -4.77 15.29
C SER A 282 -14.60 -5.06 16.58
N ARG A 283 -14.50 -6.33 16.98
CA ARG A 283 -13.69 -6.78 18.13
C ARG A 283 -12.19 -6.51 18.00
N LEU A 284 -11.72 -6.23 16.80
CA LEU A 284 -10.32 -5.82 16.58
C LEU A 284 -10.10 -4.34 16.90
N ALA A 285 -11.17 -3.53 16.91
CA ALA A 285 -11.09 -2.11 17.24
C ALA A 285 -10.77 -1.94 18.75
N PRO A 286 -9.68 -1.23 19.09
CA PRO A 286 -9.24 -1.11 20.46
C PRO A 286 -10.29 -0.47 21.36
N GLY A 287 -10.55 -1.07 22.51
CA GLY A 287 -11.52 -0.54 23.49
C GLY A 287 -13.00 -0.70 23.13
N TYR A 288 -13.32 -1.16 21.90
CA TYR A 288 -14.71 -1.36 21.49
C TYR A 288 -15.35 -2.52 22.26
N LYS A 289 -16.52 -2.26 22.82
CA LYS A 289 -17.37 -3.27 23.46
C LYS A 289 -18.68 -3.37 22.68
N GLU A 290 -19.01 -4.57 22.18
CA GLU A 290 -20.31 -4.80 21.57
C GLU A 290 -21.41 -4.51 22.60
N VAL A 291 -22.34 -3.63 22.25
CA VAL A 291 -23.55 -3.42 23.05
C VAL A 291 -24.40 -4.67 22.88
N SER A 292 -24.59 -5.42 23.95
CA SER A 292 -25.41 -6.64 24.01
C SER A 292 -26.90 -6.35 23.84
#